data_92c76515a7eb44fdb2ef3d08c482b740
#
_entry.id   92c76515a7eb44fdb2ef3d08c482b740
#
_cell.length_a   1.000
_cell.length_b   1.000
_cell.length_c   1.000
_cell.angle_alpha   90.00
_cell.angle_beta   90.00
_cell.angle_gamma   90.00
#
_symmetry.space_group_name_H-M   'P 1'
#
loop_
_entity.id
_entity.type
_entity.pdbx_description
1 polymer ?
#
loop_
_entity_poly.entity_id
_entity_poly.type
_entity_poly.pdbx_seq_one_letter_code
_entity_poly.pdbx_strand_id
1 'polypeptide(L)'
;NPDKYDEILAEDCVFYSPVVYTPQRGREITKMYLMAAGGVFGGEDSPKEILDEKSPSKFKYIKEIIGENSAVLEFESEVDGIYVNGIDLISWNEENKITEFKVIVRPLQAVNKLHQQMQNMLERMKA
;
A
#
# COMPACT_ATOMS: atom_id res chain seq x y z
N ASN A 1 11.39 -3.48 4.77
CA ASN A 1 12.61 -2.77 5.18
C ASN A 1 12.43 -1.26 4.99
N PRO A 2 12.33 -0.50 6.09
CA PRO A 2 12.13 0.95 5.99
C PRO A 2 13.19 1.69 5.17
N ASP A 3 14.41 1.19 5.15
CA ASP A 3 15.49 1.85 4.42
C ASP A 3 15.25 1.83 2.91
N LYS A 4 14.55 0.83 2.41
CA LYS A 4 14.23 0.77 0.98
C LYS A 4 13.28 1.89 0.59
N TYR A 5 12.34 2.24 1.48
CA TYR A 5 11.42 3.33 1.18
C TYR A 5 12.18 4.65 1.04
N ASP A 6 13.20 4.86 1.86
CA ASP A 6 13.99 6.09 1.74
C ASP A 6 14.73 6.16 0.41
N GLU A 7 15.07 5.02 -0.16
CA GLU A 7 15.76 4.98 -1.45
C GLU A 7 14.84 5.22 -2.63
N ILE A 8 13.57 4.77 -2.53
CA ILE A 8 12.66 4.80 -3.67
C ILE A 8 11.63 5.91 -3.63
N LEU A 9 11.39 6.51 -2.46
CA LEU A 9 10.41 7.58 -2.33
C LEU A 9 11.09 8.94 -2.40
N ALA A 10 10.51 9.86 -3.18
CA ALA A 10 10.98 11.23 -3.21
C ALA A 10 10.62 11.89 -1.87
N GLU A 11 11.39 12.91 -1.48
CA GLU A 11 11.10 13.62 -0.24
C GLU A 11 9.72 14.26 -0.25
N ASP A 12 9.28 14.72 -1.40
CA ASP A 12 8.00 15.40 -1.55
C ASP A 12 6.90 14.49 -2.10
N CYS A 13 7.08 13.18 -2.00
CA CYS A 13 6.07 12.26 -2.50
C CYS A 13 4.74 12.44 -1.75
N VAL A 14 3.66 12.07 -2.42
CA VAL A 14 2.31 12.20 -1.87
C VAL A 14 1.64 10.83 -1.92
N PHE A 15 1.03 10.45 -0.82
CA PHE A 15 0.28 9.21 -0.72
C PHE A 15 -1.22 9.52 -0.69
N TYR A 16 -1.98 8.80 -1.52
CA TYR A 16 -3.43 8.91 -1.55
C TYR A 16 -4.02 7.58 -1.07
N SER A 17 -4.59 7.62 0.13
CA SER A 17 -5.20 6.44 0.74
C SER A 17 -6.56 6.16 0.09
N PRO A 18 -6.96 4.89 -0.02
CA PRO A 18 -8.29 4.57 -0.52
C PRO A 18 -9.40 4.93 0.45
N VAL A 19 -9.05 5.24 1.70
CA VAL A 19 -10.05 5.48 2.76
C VAL A 19 -9.95 6.87 3.38
N VAL A 20 -8.93 7.65 3.03
CA VAL A 20 -8.76 9.01 3.59
C VAL A 20 -8.74 10.00 2.45
N TYR A 21 -9.64 10.98 2.49
CA TYR A 21 -9.76 11.96 1.42
C TYR A 21 -8.53 12.86 1.30
N THR A 22 -7.97 13.28 2.42
CA THR A 22 -6.87 14.25 2.42
C THR A 22 -5.57 13.59 1.98
N PRO A 23 -4.88 14.15 0.97
CA PRO A 23 -3.58 13.60 0.55
C PRO A 23 -2.57 13.67 1.69
N GLN A 24 -1.75 12.65 1.81
CA GLN A 24 -0.71 12.58 2.82
C GLN A 24 0.61 12.98 2.17
N ARG A 25 1.13 14.15 2.53
CA ARG A 25 2.27 14.73 1.84
C ARG A 25 3.57 14.51 2.60
N GLY A 26 4.59 14.05 1.89
CA GLY A 26 5.91 13.86 2.41
C GLY A 26 6.31 12.40 2.52
N ARG A 27 7.63 12.17 2.46
CA ARG A 27 8.17 10.81 2.48
C ARG A 27 7.85 10.06 3.77
N GLU A 28 7.98 10.71 4.90
CA GLU A 28 7.83 10.02 6.19
C GLU A 28 6.42 9.51 6.40
N ILE A 29 5.42 10.33 6.08
CA ILE A 29 4.05 9.89 6.27
C ILE A 29 3.66 8.84 5.22
N THR A 30 4.18 8.98 4.00
CA THR A 30 3.97 7.98 2.95
C THR A 30 4.55 6.64 3.39
N LYS A 31 5.76 6.66 3.91
CA LYS A 31 6.42 5.46 4.40
C LYS A 31 5.58 4.78 5.48
N MET A 32 5.04 5.55 6.40
CA MET A 32 4.20 5.00 7.47
C MET A 32 2.98 4.29 6.92
N TYR A 33 2.30 4.89 5.93
CA TYR A 33 1.12 4.28 5.33
C TYR A 33 1.45 3.01 4.56
N LEU A 34 2.57 3.01 3.84
CA LEU A 34 2.97 1.82 3.09
C LEU A 34 3.34 0.67 4.03
N MET A 35 4.01 0.98 5.14
CA MET A 35 4.32 -0.04 6.12
C MET A 35 3.06 -0.60 6.78
N ALA A 36 2.09 0.27 7.06
CA ALA A 36 0.82 -0.16 7.63
C ALA A 36 0.05 -1.05 6.64
N ALA A 37 0.06 -0.69 5.36
CA ALA A 37 -0.59 -1.49 4.33
C ALA A 37 0.07 -2.85 4.21
N GLY A 38 1.39 -2.90 4.30
CA GLY A 38 2.12 -4.17 4.30
C GLY A 38 1.67 -5.09 5.42
N GLY A 39 1.45 -4.52 6.61
CA GLY A 39 0.96 -5.28 7.73
C GLY A 39 -0.47 -5.81 7.53
N VAL A 40 -1.32 -5.02 6.87
CA VAL A 40 -2.70 -5.44 6.62
C VAL A 40 -2.77 -6.52 5.54
N PHE A 41 -2.01 -6.35 4.45
CA PHE A 41 -2.08 -7.26 3.30
C PHE A 41 -1.08 -8.40 3.35
N GLY A 42 -0.08 -8.34 4.26
CA GLY A 42 0.97 -9.34 4.28
C GLY A 42 1.90 -9.23 3.08
N GLY A 43 2.19 -8.01 2.64
CA GLY A 43 3.05 -7.77 1.48
C GLY A 43 4.52 -7.99 1.78
N GLU A 44 5.37 -7.53 0.85
CA GLU A 44 6.82 -7.76 0.91
C GLU A 44 7.48 -7.27 2.20
N ASP A 45 6.93 -6.25 2.82
CA ASP A 45 7.52 -5.68 4.03
C ASP A 45 7.01 -6.33 5.30
N SER A 46 6.18 -7.37 5.16
CA SER A 46 5.71 -8.11 6.32
C SER A 46 6.78 -9.10 6.77
N PRO A 47 6.84 -9.39 8.06
CA PRO A 47 7.75 -10.44 8.53
C PRO A 47 7.46 -11.76 7.84
N LYS A 48 8.50 -12.55 7.60
CA LYS A 48 8.36 -13.83 6.91
C LYS A 48 7.40 -14.78 7.61
N GLU A 49 7.32 -14.70 8.91
CA GLU A 49 6.43 -15.57 9.69
C GLU A 49 4.97 -15.37 9.32
N ILE A 50 4.62 -14.21 8.82
CA ILE A 50 3.26 -13.91 8.40
C ILE A 50 2.97 -14.57 7.05
N LEU A 51 4.02 -14.82 6.28
CA LEU A 51 3.90 -15.36 4.93
C LEU A 51 4.18 -16.86 4.88
N ASP A 52 4.10 -17.56 6.00
CA ASP A 52 4.37 -18.98 6.02
C ASP A 52 3.26 -19.77 5.31
N GLU A 53 3.50 -21.06 5.12
CA GLU A 53 2.57 -21.93 4.39
C GLU A 53 1.22 -22.07 5.06
N LYS A 54 1.17 -21.92 6.38
CA LYS A 54 -0.05 -22.11 7.14
C LYS A 54 -0.97 -20.89 7.04
N SER A 55 -0.37 -19.72 6.80
CA SER A 55 -1.11 -18.46 6.69
C SER A 55 -0.55 -17.66 5.54
N PRO A 56 -0.62 -18.17 4.32
CA PRO A 56 -0.07 -17.44 3.19
C PRO A 56 -0.84 -16.16 2.94
N SER A 57 -0.13 -15.14 2.49
CA SER A 57 -0.76 -13.92 2.04
C SER A 57 -1.63 -14.23 0.83
N LYS A 58 -2.82 -13.63 0.80
CA LYS A 58 -3.70 -13.77 -0.36
C LYS A 58 -3.53 -12.63 -1.34
N PHE A 59 -2.64 -11.71 -1.04
CA PHE A 59 -2.33 -10.59 -1.90
C PHE A 59 -1.57 -11.05 -3.14
N LYS A 60 -2.04 -10.62 -4.31
CA LYS A 60 -1.30 -10.88 -5.55
C LYS A 60 -1.62 -9.81 -6.57
N TYR A 61 -0.62 -9.47 -7.37
CA TYR A 61 -0.83 -8.59 -8.51
C TYR A 61 -1.32 -9.41 -9.69
N ILE A 62 -2.35 -8.93 -10.37
CA ILE A 62 -2.97 -9.66 -11.47
C ILE A 62 -2.85 -8.93 -12.81
N LYS A 63 -2.46 -7.67 -12.82
CA LYS A 63 -2.29 -6.91 -14.05
C LYS A 63 -1.31 -5.76 -13.81
N GLU A 64 -0.46 -5.51 -14.80
CA GLU A 64 0.47 -4.40 -14.77
C GLU A 64 0.38 -3.62 -16.07
N ILE A 65 0.23 -2.30 -15.96
CA ILE A 65 0.27 -1.41 -17.11
C ILE A 65 1.34 -0.38 -16.78
N ILE A 66 2.42 -0.38 -17.55
CA ILE A 66 3.57 0.46 -17.26
C ILE A 66 3.77 1.46 -18.38
N GLY A 67 3.74 2.74 -18.02
CA GLY A 67 4.01 3.84 -18.93
C GLY A 67 5.41 4.37 -18.75
N GLU A 68 5.66 5.54 -19.31
CA GLU A 68 6.98 6.15 -19.26
C GLU A 68 7.37 6.60 -17.87
N ASN A 69 6.45 7.25 -17.15
CA ASN A 69 6.71 7.81 -15.83
C ASN A 69 5.70 7.36 -14.79
N SER A 70 4.88 6.37 -15.11
CA SER A 70 3.84 5.92 -14.19
C SER A 70 3.47 4.48 -14.49
N ALA A 71 2.82 3.86 -13.52
CA ALA A 71 2.36 2.47 -13.65
C ALA A 71 1.07 2.28 -12.90
N VAL A 72 0.26 1.34 -13.40
CA VAL A 72 -0.95 0.88 -12.72
C VAL A 72 -0.75 -0.60 -12.44
N LEU A 73 -0.82 -0.97 -11.17
CA LEU A 73 -0.65 -2.36 -10.75
C LEU A 73 -1.95 -2.80 -10.07
N GLU A 74 -2.69 -3.68 -10.73
CA GLU A 74 -3.94 -4.17 -10.16
C GLU A 74 -3.67 -5.38 -9.28
N PHE A 75 -4.32 -5.41 -8.12
CA PHE A 75 -4.14 -6.51 -7.19
C PHE A 75 -5.47 -7.07 -6.71
N GLU A 76 -5.40 -8.28 -6.20
CA GLU A 76 -6.49 -8.91 -5.47
C GLU A 76 -5.98 -9.38 -4.13
N SER A 77 -6.85 -9.37 -3.14
CA SER A 77 -6.50 -9.85 -1.82
C SER A 77 -7.76 -10.25 -1.07
N GLU A 78 -7.58 -10.72 0.13
CA GLU A 78 -8.69 -11.01 1.03
C GLU A 78 -8.27 -10.57 2.41
N VAL A 79 -9.12 -9.82 3.09
CA VAL A 79 -8.84 -9.33 4.44
C VAL A 79 -10.02 -9.74 5.32
N ASP A 80 -9.77 -10.61 6.29
CA ASP A 80 -10.81 -11.14 7.18
C ASP A 80 -12.00 -11.70 6.41
N GLY A 81 -11.73 -12.45 5.33
CA GLY A 81 -12.76 -13.06 4.51
C GLY A 81 -13.44 -12.13 3.52
N ILE A 82 -13.03 -10.86 3.47
CA ILE A 82 -13.61 -9.87 2.55
C ILE A 82 -12.72 -9.75 1.31
N TYR A 83 -13.31 -9.97 0.14
CA TYR A 83 -12.58 -9.82 -1.13
C TYR A 83 -12.21 -8.36 -1.35
N VAL A 84 -10.97 -8.13 -1.75
CA VAL A 84 -10.44 -6.79 -2.04
C VAL A 84 -9.85 -6.80 -3.43
N ASN A 85 -10.25 -5.83 -4.24
CA ASN A 85 -9.65 -5.60 -5.54
C ASN A 85 -9.25 -4.13 -5.60
N GLY A 86 -8.04 -3.86 -6.05
CA GLY A 86 -7.60 -2.49 -6.11
C GLY A 86 -6.49 -2.27 -7.11
N ILE A 87 -6.08 -1.03 -7.20
CA ILE A 87 -4.93 -0.65 -8.03
C ILE A 87 -4.02 0.26 -7.23
N ASP A 88 -2.72 0.11 -7.49
CA ASP A 88 -1.70 1.06 -7.07
C ASP A 88 -1.37 1.88 -8.30
N LEU A 89 -1.62 3.18 -8.24
CA LEU A 89 -1.26 4.11 -9.30
C LEU A 89 -0.03 4.87 -8.83
N ILE A 90 1.10 4.61 -9.48
CA ILE A 90 2.40 5.07 -9.03
C ILE A 90 3.03 5.96 -10.10
N SER A 91 3.53 7.12 -9.69
CA SER A 91 4.28 8.01 -10.59
C SER A 91 5.66 8.24 -10.03
N TRP A 92 6.64 8.46 -10.91
CA TRP A 92 8.02 8.70 -10.49
C TRP A 92 8.65 9.82 -11.32
N ASN A 93 9.76 10.37 -10.80
CA ASN A 93 10.46 11.46 -11.45
C ASN A 93 11.66 10.94 -12.25
N GLU A 94 12.43 11.87 -12.82
CA GLU A 94 13.57 11.53 -13.66
C GLU A 94 14.68 10.79 -12.91
N GLU A 95 14.69 10.91 -11.60
CA GLU A 95 15.65 10.21 -10.75
C GLU A 95 15.14 8.84 -10.30
N ASN A 96 14.01 8.42 -10.87
CA ASN A 96 13.36 7.14 -10.54
C ASN A 96 12.92 7.07 -9.07
N LYS A 97 12.54 8.22 -8.51
CA LYS A 97 11.97 8.29 -7.18
C LYS A 97 10.47 8.45 -7.30
N ILE A 98 9.72 7.71 -6.50
CA ILE A 98 8.26 7.77 -6.51
C ILE A 98 7.81 9.13 -5.98
N THR A 99 7.03 9.84 -6.76
CA THR A 99 6.48 11.14 -6.39
C THR A 99 5.02 11.06 -5.98
N GLU A 100 4.32 10.04 -6.43
CA GLU A 100 2.91 9.86 -6.11
C GLU A 100 2.60 8.38 -6.00
N PHE A 101 1.88 8.02 -4.95
CA PHE A 101 1.43 6.66 -4.73
C PHE A 101 -0.04 6.73 -4.33
N LYS A 102 -0.92 6.33 -5.24
CA LYS A 102 -2.36 6.40 -5.02
C LYS A 102 -2.95 5.00 -5.03
N VAL A 103 -3.77 4.69 -4.05
CA VAL A 103 -4.42 3.39 -3.96
C VAL A 103 -5.92 3.57 -4.12
N ILE A 104 -6.51 2.80 -5.03
CA ILE A 104 -7.95 2.81 -5.28
C ILE A 104 -8.45 1.39 -5.05
N VAL A 105 -9.53 1.24 -4.30
CA VAL A 105 -10.02 -0.07 -3.86
C VAL A 105 -11.53 -0.19 -4.06
N ARG A 106 -11.94 -1.36 -4.43
CA ARG A 106 -13.35 -1.76 -4.52
C ARG A 106 -13.54 -3.12 -3.86
N PRO A 107 -14.74 -3.55 -3.49
CA PRO A 107 -15.99 -2.81 -3.37
C PRO A 107 -16.07 -2.03 -2.05
N LEU A 108 -17.19 -1.39 -1.79
CA LEU A 108 -17.36 -0.60 -0.56
C LEU A 108 -17.06 -1.41 0.70
N GLN A 109 -17.50 -2.65 0.73
CA GLN A 109 -17.25 -3.53 1.87
C GLN A 109 -15.76 -3.67 2.16
N ALA A 110 -14.95 -3.78 1.10
CA ALA A 110 -13.50 -3.85 1.24
C ALA A 110 -12.94 -2.53 1.75
N VAL A 111 -13.45 -1.40 1.25
CA VAL A 111 -13.00 -0.08 1.70
C VAL A 111 -13.24 0.07 3.20
N ASN A 112 -14.43 -0.32 3.67
CA ASN A 112 -14.76 -0.23 5.09
C ASN A 112 -13.86 -1.11 5.94
N LYS A 113 -13.58 -2.32 5.47
CA LYS A 113 -12.71 -3.24 6.19
C LYS A 113 -11.28 -2.69 6.26
N LEU A 114 -10.78 -2.15 5.15
CA LEU A 114 -9.44 -1.59 5.12
C LEU A 114 -9.32 -0.36 6.01
N HIS A 115 -10.37 0.47 6.06
CA HIS A 115 -10.37 1.62 6.96
C HIS A 115 -10.15 1.18 8.40
N GLN A 116 -10.89 0.16 8.82
CA GLN A 116 -10.77 -0.38 10.17
C GLN A 116 -9.37 -0.96 10.42
N GLN A 117 -8.88 -1.78 9.49
CA GLN A 117 -7.59 -2.43 9.65
C GLN A 117 -6.43 -1.44 9.63
N MET A 118 -6.48 -0.46 8.73
CA MET A 118 -5.44 0.55 8.64
C MET A 118 -5.40 1.41 9.89
N GLN A 119 -6.56 1.78 10.40
CA GLN A 119 -6.64 2.57 11.62
C GLN A 119 -6.00 1.82 12.79
N ASN A 120 -6.32 0.54 12.92
CA ASN A 120 -5.74 -0.29 13.98
C ASN A 120 -4.23 -0.41 13.84
N MET A 121 -3.76 -0.60 12.60
CA MET A 121 -2.33 -0.76 12.34
C MET A 121 -1.57 0.52 12.64
N LEU A 122 -2.11 1.66 12.23
CA LEU A 122 -1.47 2.95 12.50
C LEU A 122 -1.39 3.24 14.00
N GLU A 123 -2.41 2.86 14.75
CA GLU A 123 -2.38 3.03 16.19
C GLU A 123 -1.30 2.17 16.85
N ARG A 124 -1.12 0.95 16.36
CA ARG A 124 -0.04 0.08 16.85
C ARG A 124 1.33 0.67 16.59
N MET A 125 1.49 1.28 15.42
CA MET A 125 2.79 1.85 15.03
C MET A 125 3.14 3.08 15.85
N LYS A 126 2.12 3.77 16.39
CA LYS A 126 2.34 4.93 17.23
C LYS A 126 2.65 4.58 18.68
N ALA A 127 2.28 3.39 19.09
CA ALA A 127 2.42 2.96 20.48
C ALA A 127 3.88 2.72 20.88
#